data_5d226fec0899f3261b0130ce5964883f
#
_entry.id   5d226fec0899f3261b0130ce5964883f
#
_cell.length_a   1.000
_cell.length_b   1.000
_cell.length_c   1.000
_cell.angle_alpha   90.00
_cell.angle_beta   90.00
_cell.angle_gamma   90.00
#
_symmetry.space_group_name_H-M   'P 1'
#
loop_
_entity.id
_entity.type
_entity.pdbx_description
1 polymer ?
#
loop_
_entity_poly.entity_id
_entity_poly.type
_entity_poly.pdbx_seq_one_letter_code
_entity_poly.pdbx_strand_id
1 'polypeptide(L)'
;MMAMYGGALMLPLYMQNVRGASAFISGLVLFPGALVTAFLSPWSGRLYDRYGAKYLTLTGILITAVGTFILASLTLTTPLWFAVIGQFVRQLGLVLVLMPIQTEAFNALPLNIIPDGSAMFTTIRQLAASFGTAALVTIMTKSATNYQLHHQQASSLLVNLHGVHITFLTAALLMLVAAAMTSLLKPKPVITKK
;
A
#
# COMPACT_ATOMS: atom_id res chain seq x y z
N MET A 1 -5.20 4.11 3.87
CA MET A 1 -4.92 3.01 4.81
C MET A 1 -5.42 1.66 4.29
N MET A 2 -6.72 1.48 3.98
CA MET A 2 -7.29 0.19 3.52
C MET A 2 -6.52 -0.42 2.34
N ALA A 3 -6.37 0.29 1.23
CA ALA A 3 -5.64 -0.19 0.04
C ALA A 3 -4.15 -0.45 0.28
N MET A 4 -3.54 0.28 1.21
CA MET A 4 -2.12 0.15 1.55
C MET A 4 -1.83 -1.17 2.28
N TYR A 5 -2.58 -1.46 3.33
CA TYR A 5 -2.37 -2.67 4.15
C TYR A 5 -2.93 -3.92 3.48
N GLY A 6 -4.13 -3.84 2.89
CA GLY A 6 -4.70 -4.97 2.17
C GLY A 6 -3.82 -5.43 1.00
N GLY A 7 -3.25 -4.47 0.25
CA GLY A 7 -2.30 -4.79 -0.83
C GLY A 7 -0.99 -5.42 -0.34
N ALA A 8 -0.60 -5.23 0.92
CA ALA A 8 0.63 -5.83 1.45
C ALA A 8 0.56 -7.36 1.58
N LEU A 9 -0.64 -7.91 1.81
CA LEU A 9 -0.85 -9.36 1.91
C LEU A 9 -0.94 -10.05 0.54
N MET A 10 -1.31 -9.30 -0.51
CA MET A 10 -1.53 -9.89 -1.84
C MET A 10 -0.24 -10.42 -2.47
N LEU A 11 0.89 -9.77 -2.25
CA LEU A 11 2.16 -10.21 -2.83
C LEU A 11 2.64 -11.54 -2.23
N PRO A 12 2.67 -11.77 -0.90
CA PRO A 12 2.92 -13.11 -0.33
C PRO A 12 1.94 -14.18 -0.81
N LEU A 13 0.64 -13.85 -0.92
CA LEU A 13 -0.36 -14.79 -1.43
C LEU A 13 -0.09 -15.17 -2.89
N TYR A 14 0.26 -14.21 -3.74
CA TYR A 14 0.70 -14.49 -5.11
C TYR A 14 1.94 -15.39 -5.12
N MET A 15 2.97 -15.07 -4.32
CA MET A 15 4.21 -15.83 -4.29
C MET A 15 3.98 -17.28 -3.86
N GLN A 16 3.15 -17.52 -2.84
CA GLN A 16 2.92 -18.85 -2.30
C GLN A 16 1.87 -19.63 -3.10
N ASN A 17 0.73 -19.04 -3.42
CA ASN A 17 -0.39 -19.76 -4.03
C ASN A 17 -0.32 -19.83 -5.56
N VAL A 18 0.37 -18.89 -6.23
CA VAL A 18 0.48 -18.85 -7.70
C VAL A 18 1.85 -19.34 -8.15
N ARG A 19 2.92 -18.88 -7.50
CA ARG A 19 4.29 -19.23 -7.87
C ARG A 19 4.84 -20.45 -7.13
N GLY A 20 4.14 -20.98 -6.12
CA GLY A 20 4.62 -22.09 -5.30
C GLY A 20 5.89 -21.78 -4.50
N ALA A 21 6.21 -20.51 -4.32
CA ALA A 21 7.40 -20.08 -3.61
C ALA A 21 7.26 -20.36 -2.10
N SER A 22 8.37 -20.68 -1.45
CA SER A 22 8.38 -20.85 0.01
C SER A 22 8.10 -19.51 0.72
N ALA A 23 7.65 -19.60 1.98
CA ALA A 23 7.46 -18.41 2.82
C ALA A 23 8.75 -17.58 2.96
N PHE A 24 9.91 -18.25 2.97
CA PHE A 24 11.22 -17.60 3.01
C PHE A 24 11.48 -16.75 1.76
N ILE A 25 11.23 -17.27 0.56
CA ILE A 25 11.38 -16.54 -0.70
C ILE A 25 10.40 -15.37 -0.76
N SER A 26 9.16 -15.58 -0.31
CA SER A 26 8.16 -14.51 -0.20
C SER A 26 8.63 -13.36 0.71
N GLY A 27 9.24 -13.69 1.85
CA GLY A 27 9.85 -12.73 2.76
C GLY A 27 11.03 -11.98 2.12
N LEU A 28 11.88 -12.70 1.36
CA LEU A 28 13.01 -12.09 0.68
C LEU A 28 12.58 -11.07 -0.40
N VAL A 29 11.47 -11.31 -1.08
CA VAL A 29 10.89 -10.35 -2.05
C VAL A 29 10.38 -9.09 -1.35
N LEU A 30 9.91 -9.18 -0.12
CA LEU A 30 9.46 -8.04 0.68
C LEU A 30 10.62 -7.26 1.33
N PHE A 31 11.74 -7.91 1.56
CA PHE A 31 12.88 -7.37 2.31
C PHE A 31 13.42 -6.05 1.77
N PRO A 32 13.67 -5.86 0.45
CA PRO A 32 14.14 -4.58 -0.09
C PRO A 32 13.18 -3.43 0.18
N GLY A 33 11.86 -3.69 0.16
CA GLY A 33 10.85 -2.71 0.53
C GLY A 33 10.91 -2.32 2.02
N ALA A 34 11.18 -3.27 2.91
CA ALA A 34 11.36 -3.00 4.33
C ALA A 34 12.60 -2.12 4.59
N LEU A 35 13.72 -2.38 3.87
CA LEU A 35 14.91 -1.54 3.93
C LEU A 35 14.62 -0.09 3.49
N VAL A 36 13.87 0.08 2.39
CA VAL A 36 13.43 1.41 1.96
C VAL A 36 12.70 2.14 3.08
N THR A 37 11.77 1.47 3.75
CA THR A 37 11.03 2.06 4.86
C THR A 37 11.97 2.49 5.98
N ALA A 38 12.92 1.64 6.37
CA ALA A 38 13.86 1.92 7.44
C ALA A 38 14.75 3.14 7.13
N PHE A 39 15.31 3.20 5.91
CA PHE A 39 16.23 4.27 5.54
C PHE A 39 15.53 5.58 5.12
N LEU A 40 14.38 5.49 4.47
CA LEU A 40 13.67 6.68 3.99
C LEU A 40 12.79 7.36 5.05
N SER A 41 12.38 6.66 6.12
CA SER A 41 11.53 7.26 7.16
C SER A 41 12.11 8.56 7.73
N PRO A 42 13.40 8.67 8.09
CA PRO A 42 13.98 9.93 8.57
C PRO A 42 14.00 11.02 7.49
N TRP A 43 14.20 10.63 6.21
CA TRP A 43 14.22 11.56 5.09
C TRP A 43 12.82 12.09 4.76
N SER A 44 11.79 11.25 4.90
CA SER A 44 10.41 11.65 4.71
C SER A 44 10.01 12.79 5.67
N GLY A 45 10.49 12.76 6.91
CA GLY A 45 10.31 13.86 7.86
C GLY A 45 10.94 15.18 7.36
N ARG A 46 12.18 15.14 6.88
CA ARG A 46 12.86 16.35 6.33
C ARG A 46 12.15 16.87 5.06
N LEU A 47 11.66 15.98 4.20
CA LEU A 47 10.88 16.35 3.04
C LEU A 47 9.55 17.00 3.44
N TYR A 48 8.90 16.49 4.49
CA TYR A 48 7.70 17.10 5.05
C TYR A 48 7.93 18.53 5.49
N ASP A 49 9.03 18.80 6.22
CA ASP A 49 9.39 20.15 6.67
C ASP A 49 9.62 21.11 5.50
N ARG A 50 10.08 20.61 4.35
CA ARG A 50 10.39 21.42 3.16
C ARG A 50 9.20 21.62 2.21
N TYR A 51 8.41 20.57 1.94
CA TYR A 51 7.36 20.59 0.92
C TYR A 51 5.94 20.55 1.48
N GLY A 52 5.79 20.28 2.79
CA GLY A 52 4.50 20.17 3.46
C GLY A 52 3.79 18.84 3.21
N ALA A 53 2.75 18.58 4.04
CA ALA A 53 2.03 17.31 4.03
C ALA A 53 1.32 17.02 2.69
N LYS A 54 0.64 18.01 2.12
CA LYS A 54 -0.19 17.81 0.92
C LYS A 54 0.60 17.27 -0.28
N TYR A 55 1.67 17.97 -0.65
CA TYR A 55 2.45 17.61 -1.84
C TYR A 55 3.16 16.26 -1.65
N LEU A 56 3.70 16.03 -0.45
CA LEU A 56 4.42 14.80 -0.15
C LEU A 56 3.47 13.60 -0.11
N THR A 57 2.29 13.75 0.49
CA THR A 57 1.25 12.70 0.51
C THR A 57 0.74 12.40 -0.90
N LEU A 58 0.48 13.43 -1.71
CA LEU A 58 0.00 13.26 -3.09
C LEU A 58 1.01 12.49 -3.95
N THR A 59 2.28 12.93 -3.94
CA THR A 59 3.35 12.23 -4.67
C THR A 59 3.55 10.80 -4.17
N GLY A 60 3.49 10.60 -2.85
CA GLY A 60 3.58 9.28 -2.24
C GLY A 60 2.44 8.34 -2.66
N ILE A 61 1.19 8.83 -2.71
CA ILE A 61 0.04 8.03 -3.18
C ILE A 61 0.22 7.66 -4.65
N LEU A 62 0.66 8.57 -5.50
CA LEU A 62 0.89 8.31 -6.94
C LEU A 62 2.00 7.28 -7.15
N ILE A 63 3.12 7.39 -6.45
CA ILE A 63 4.21 6.41 -6.51
C ILE A 63 3.71 5.04 -6.02
N THR A 64 2.93 4.99 -4.93
CA THR A 64 2.36 3.75 -4.42
C THR A 64 1.39 3.13 -5.43
N ALA A 65 0.56 3.94 -6.10
CA ALA A 65 -0.34 3.48 -7.15
C ALA A 65 0.44 2.88 -8.33
N VAL A 66 1.51 3.54 -8.80
CA VAL A 66 2.39 3.01 -9.85
C VAL A 66 2.99 1.66 -9.45
N GLY A 67 3.58 1.55 -8.24
CA GLY A 67 4.10 0.29 -7.74
C GLY A 67 3.02 -0.81 -7.65
N THR A 68 1.79 -0.45 -7.29
CA THR A 68 0.66 -1.38 -7.23
C THR A 68 0.19 -1.79 -8.63
N PHE A 69 0.22 -0.91 -9.63
CA PHE A 69 -0.03 -1.27 -11.04
C PHE A 69 1.05 -2.20 -11.60
N ILE A 70 2.32 -1.99 -11.25
CA ILE A 70 3.39 -2.93 -11.61
C ILE A 70 3.08 -4.32 -11.03
N LEU A 71 2.64 -4.40 -9.78
CA LEU A 71 2.24 -5.67 -9.15
C LEU A 71 0.95 -6.24 -9.75
N ALA A 72 0.05 -5.43 -10.28
CA ALA A 72 -1.14 -5.89 -11.00
C ALA A 72 -0.81 -6.55 -12.35
N SER A 73 0.36 -6.30 -12.93
CA SER A 73 0.81 -6.91 -14.19
C SER A 73 1.60 -8.21 -14.02
N LEU A 74 1.69 -8.76 -12.80
CA LEU A 74 2.37 -10.03 -12.54
C LEU A 74 1.70 -11.19 -13.28
N THR A 75 2.48 -12.10 -13.85
CA THR A 75 2.04 -13.28 -14.60
C THR A 75 2.59 -14.56 -13.98
N LEU A 76 2.17 -15.73 -14.49
CA LEU A 76 2.71 -17.02 -14.05
C LEU A 76 4.23 -17.15 -14.31
N THR A 77 4.75 -16.44 -15.31
CA THR A 77 6.15 -16.54 -15.75
C THR A 77 6.99 -15.31 -15.38
N THR A 78 6.39 -14.30 -14.77
CA THR A 78 7.11 -13.06 -14.40
C THR A 78 8.30 -13.37 -13.49
N PRO A 79 9.52 -12.90 -13.80
CA PRO A 79 10.69 -13.14 -12.97
C PRO A 79 10.55 -12.45 -11.60
N LEU A 80 11.15 -13.03 -10.57
CA LEU A 80 11.04 -12.56 -9.18
C LEU A 80 11.50 -11.11 -9.00
N TRP A 81 12.53 -10.68 -9.71
CA TRP A 81 13.05 -9.31 -9.62
C TRP A 81 12.00 -8.24 -10.00
N PHE A 82 11.06 -8.58 -10.89
CA PHE A 82 9.98 -7.67 -11.27
C PHE A 82 9.01 -7.43 -10.11
N ALA A 83 8.67 -8.48 -9.36
CA ALA A 83 7.86 -8.36 -8.14
C ALA A 83 8.61 -7.56 -7.06
N VAL A 84 9.93 -7.74 -6.94
CA VAL A 84 10.79 -6.95 -6.04
C VAL A 84 10.75 -5.47 -6.41
N ILE A 85 10.89 -5.12 -7.69
CA ILE A 85 10.83 -3.73 -8.15
C ILE A 85 9.44 -3.12 -7.88
N GLY A 86 8.36 -3.83 -8.21
CA GLY A 86 7.00 -3.35 -7.93
C GLY A 86 6.78 -3.08 -6.45
N GLN A 87 7.23 -3.99 -5.58
CA GLN A 87 7.16 -3.83 -4.13
C GLN A 87 8.06 -2.69 -3.62
N PHE A 88 9.26 -2.55 -4.17
CA PHE A 88 10.18 -1.47 -3.83
C PHE A 88 9.58 -0.09 -4.15
N VAL A 89 9.08 0.10 -5.38
CA VAL A 89 8.42 1.35 -5.79
C VAL A 89 7.20 1.64 -4.93
N ARG A 90 6.38 0.61 -4.68
CA ARG A 90 5.21 0.73 -3.83
C ARG A 90 5.59 1.18 -2.42
N GLN A 91 6.64 0.62 -1.84
CA GLN A 91 7.09 0.93 -0.48
C GLN A 91 7.70 2.34 -0.37
N LEU A 92 8.41 2.80 -1.42
CA LEU A 92 8.84 4.20 -1.52
C LEU A 92 7.67 5.18 -1.35
N GLY A 93 6.61 4.96 -2.09
CA GLY A 93 5.42 5.81 -2.00
C GLY A 93 4.77 5.73 -0.61
N LEU A 94 4.68 4.55 -0.01
CA LEU A 94 4.10 4.34 1.32
C LEU A 94 4.75 5.17 2.41
N VAL A 95 6.08 5.23 2.42
CA VAL A 95 6.84 6.03 3.40
C VAL A 95 6.52 7.51 3.26
N LEU A 96 6.41 8.00 2.02
CA LEU A 96 6.08 9.41 1.73
C LEU A 96 4.62 9.77 2.07
N VAL A 97 3.75 8.79 2.32
CA VAL A 97 2.37 9.01 2.75
C VAL A 97 2.24 8.92 4.27
N LEU A 98 2.78 7.86 4.87
CA LEU A 98 2.52 7.54 6.28
C LEU A 98 3.13 8.57 7.23
N MET A 99 4.38 8.98 7.01
CA MET A 99 5.08 9.91 7.89
C MET A 99 4.42 11.31 7.88
N PRO A 100 4.15 11.96 6.73
CA PRO A 100 3.49 13.25 6.72
C PRO A 100 2.11 13.26 7.36
N ILE A 101 1.29 12.24 7.09
CA ILE A 101 -0.06 12.15 7.66
C ILE A 101 0.00 12.03 9.19
N GLN A 102 0.91 11.20 9.69
CA GLN A 102 1.08 11.02 11.14
C GLN A 102 1.59 12.29 11.82
N THR A 103 2.58 12.95 11.22
CA THR A 103 3.14 14.20 11.73
C THR A 103 2.11 15.33 11.75
N GLU A 104 1.34 15.48 10.66
CA GLU A 104 0.28 16.49 10.58
C GLU A 104 -0.84 16.23 11.60
N ALA A 105 -1.21 14.97 11.79
CA ALA A 105 -2.22 14.60 12.78
C ALA A 105 -1.77 14.96 14.20
N PHE A 106 -0.50 14.72 14.55
CA PHE A 106 0.02 15.02 15.88
C PHE A 106 0.29 16.52 16.08
N ASN A 107 0.75 17.22 15.06
CA ASN A 107 0.93 18.67 15.12
C ASN A 107 -0.39 19.44 15.30
N ALA A 108 -1.53 18.85 14.97
CA ALA A 108 -2.84 19.43 15.19
C ALA A 108 -3.35 19.30 16.64
N LEU A 109 -2.65 18.55 17.49
CA LEU A 109 -3.06 18.26 18.87
C LEU A 109 -2.26 19.12 19.88
N PRO A 110 -2.89 19.56 20.98
CA PRO A 110 -2.17 20.09 22.13
C PRO A 110 -1.22 19.08 22.74
N LEU A 111 -0.08 19.52 23.26
CA LEU A 111 0.98 18.66 23.77
C LEU A 111 0.52 17.66 24.85
N ASN A 112 -0.41 18.07 25.70
CA ASN A 112 -0.94 17.27 26.80
C ASN A 112 -1.80 16.07 26.38
N ILE A 113 -2.36 16.09 25.15
CA ILE A 113 -3.21 15.02 24.63
C ILE A 113 -2.58 14.23 23.46
N ILE A 114 -1.31 14.50 23.12
CA ILE A 114 -0.59 13.74 22.09
C ILE A 114 -0.56 12.24 22.38
N PRO A 115 -0.34 11.75 23.62
CA PRO A 115 -0.36 10.32 23.90
C PRO A 115 -1.72 9.67 23.56
N ASP A 116 -2.82 10.31 23.97
CA ASP A 116 -4.18 9.81 23.68
C ASP A 116 -4.49 9.87 22.17
N GLY A 117 -4.12 10.95 21.51
CA GLY A 117 -4.24 11.12 20.06
C GLY A 117 -3.44 10.08 19.28
N SER A 118 -2.26 9.70 19.76
CA SER A 118 -1.42 8.67 19.15
C SER A 118 -2.06 7.27 19.29
N ALA A 119 -2.63 6.97 20.44
CA ALA A 119 -3.37 5.72 20.67
C ALA A 119 -4.61 5.64 19.76
N MET A 120 -5.39 6.73 19.68
CA MET A 120 -6.56 6.82 18.82
C MET A 120 -6.19 6.70 17.33
N PHE A 121 -5.16 7.41 16.87
CA PHE A 121 -4.66 7.32 15.49
C PHE A 121 -4.25 5.89 15.13
N THR A 122 -3.53 5.22 16.03
CA THR A 122 -3.09 3.83 15.83
C THR A 122 -4.29 2.88 15.77
N THR A 123 -5.28 3.06 16.64
CA THR A 123 -6.51 2.25 16.67
C THR A 123 -7.31 2.41 15.37
N ILE A 124 -7.57 3.65 14.93
CA ILE A 124 -8.28 3.92 13.67
C ILE A 124 -7.52 3.35 12.48
N ARG A 125 -6.19 3.49 12.46
CA ARG A 125 -5.34 2.92 11.42
C ARG A 125 -5.44 1.40 11.36
N GLN A 126 -5.46 0.73 12.52
CA GLN A 126 -5.55 -0.72 12.61
C GLN A 126 -6.95 -1.23 12.19
N LEU A 127 -8.00 -0.54 12.59
CA LEU A 127 -9.36 -0.84 12.12
C LEU A 127 -9.45 -0.71 10.59
N ALA A 128 -8.97 0.40 10.05
CA ALA A 128 -8.96 0.61 8.60
C ALA A 128 -8.12 -0.46 7.86
N ALA A 129 -7.01 -0.91 8.45
CA ALA A 129 -6.19 -1.99 7.92
C ALA A 129 -6.95 -3.32 7.89
N SER A 130 -7.63 -3.67 8.98
CA SER A 130 -8.41 -4.91 9.11
C SER A 130 -9.56 -4.95 8.10
N PHE A 131 -10.38 -3.90 8.05
CA PHE A 131 -11.47 -3.79 7.07
C PHE A 131 -10.95 -3.81 5.63
N GLY A 132 -9.86 -3.09 5.35
CA GLY A 132 -9.27 -3.05 4.02
C GLY A 132 -8.74 -4.41 3.57
N THR A 133 -8.07 -5.12 4.47
CA THR A 133 -7.58 -6.47 4.21
C THR A 133 -8.74 -7.43 3.95
N ALA A 134 -9.76 -7.44 4.80
CA ALA A 134 -10.94 -8.29 4.63
C ALA A 134 -11.66 -8.01 3.31
N ALA A 135 -11.85 -6.72 2.95
CA ALA A 135 -12.48 -6.33 1.69
C ALA A 135 -11.66 -6.80 0.47
N LEU A 136 -10.35 -6.58 0.46
CA LEU A 136 -9.50 -6.97 -0.66
C LEU A 136 -9.38 -8.50 -0.79
N VAL A 137 -9.29 -9.24 0.32
CA VAL A 137 -9.32 -10.72 0.29
C VAL A 137 -10.67 -11.23 -0.24
N THR A 138 -11.77 -10.59 0.15
CA THR A 138 -13.11 -10.95 -0.35
C THR A 138 -13.20 -10.69 -1.87
N ILE A 139 -12.68 -9.56 -2.36
CA ILE A 139 -12.63 -9.25 -3.80
C ILE A 139 -11.78 -10.30 -4.52
N MET A 140 -10.61 -10.66 -3.97
CA MET A 140 -9.74 -11.69 -4.53
C MET A 140 -10.48 -13.02 -4.69
N THR A 141 -11.09 -13.48 -3.60
CA THR A 141 -11.77 -14.78 -3.57
C THR A 141 -12.99 -14.81 -4.51
N LYS A 142 -13.83 -13.77 -4.46
CA LYS A 142 -15.00 -13.66 -5.36
C LYS A 142 -14.59 -13.59 -6.83
N SER A 143 -13.56 -12.81 -7.16
CA SER A 143 -13.07 -12.71 -8.54
C SER A 143 -12.49 -14.03 -9.03
N ALA A 144 -11.74 -14.74 -8.18
CA ALA A 144 -11.22 -16.08 -8.48
C ALA A 144 -12.36 -17.08 -8.71
N THR A 145 -13.34 -17.14 -7.81
CA THR A 145 -14.50 -18.03 -7.95
C THR A 145 -15.33 -17.73 -9.19
N ASN A 146 -15.59 -16.45 -9.47
CA ASN A 146 -16.34 -16.04 -10.65
C ASN A 146 -15.60 -16.42 -11.95
N TYR A 147 -14.28 -16.23 -11.98
CA TYR A 147 -13.45 -16.66 -13.11
C TYR A 147 -13.52 -18.18 -13.32
N GLN A 148 -13.48 -18.98 -12.26
CA GLN A 148 -13.57 -20.42 -12.31
C GLN A 148 -14.94 -20.90 -12.84
N LEU A 149 -16.04 -20.24 -12.45
CA LEU A 149 -17.38 -20.58 -12.94
C LEU A 149 -17.52 -20.39 -14.46
N HIS A 150 -16.86 -19.37 -15.02
CA HIS A 150 -16.91 -19.08 -16.46
C HIS A 150 -15.84 -19.84 -17.26
N HIS A 151 -14.82 -20.37 -16.61
CA HIS A 151 -13.69 -21.08 -17.22
C HIS A 151 -13.43 -22.38 -16.46
N GLN A 152 -14.35 -23.34 -16.57
CA GLN A 152 -14.32 -24.60 -15.81
C GLN A 152 -13.05 -25.44 -16.02
N GLN A 153 -12.36 -25.28 -17.15
CA GLN A 153 -11.08 -25.95 -17.46
C GLN A 153 -9.83 -25.15 -17.06
N ALA A 154 -10.00 -23.95 -16.46
CA ALA A 154 -8.86 -23.15 -16.05
C ALA A 154 -8.11 -23.82 -14.88
N SER A 155 -6.79 -23.82 -14.93
CA SER A 155 -6.00 -24.32 -13.83
C SER A 155 -6.19 -23.44 -12.57
N SER A 156 -6.08 -24.05 -11.40
CA SER A 156 -6.18 -23.33 -10.11
C SER A 156 -5.19 -22.16 -10.01
N LEU A 157 -4.04 -22.25 -10.68
CA LEU A 157 -3.04 -21.18 -10.73
C LEU A 157 -3.56 -19.97 -11.50
N LEU A 158 -4.23 -20.13 -12.63
CA LEU A 158 -4.84 -19.04 -13.41
C LEU A 158 -5.98 -18.39 -12.65
N VAL A 159 -6.80 -19.18 -11.96
CA VAL A 159 -7.90 -18.71 -11.13
C VAL A 159 -7.37 -17.80 -10.01
N ASN A 160 -6.36 -18.25 -9.28
CA ASN A 160 -5.74 -17.47 -8.21
C ASN A 160 -5.04 -16.21 -8.76
N LEU A 161 -4.34 -16.30 -9.88
CA LEU A 161 -3.70 -15.16 -10.53
C LEU A 161 -4.72 -14.09 -10.91
N HIS A 162 -5.87 -14.49 -11.49
CA HIS A 162 -6.93 -13.56 -11.85
C HIS A 162 -7.46 -12.81 -10.61
N GLY A 163 -7.72 -13.53 -9.51
CA GLY A 163 -8.13 -12.93 -8.24
C GLY A 163 -7.11 -11.90 -7.72
N VAL A 164 -5.83 -12.22 -7.78
CA VAL A 164 -4.75 -11.31 -7.36
C VAL A 164 -4.69 -10.07 -8.26
N HIS A 165 -4.81 -10.22 -9.59
CA HIS A 165 -4.82 -9.10 -10.54
C HIS A 165 -5.95 -8.10 -10.23
N ILE A 166 -7.18 -8.60 -10.12
CA ILE A 166 -8.34 -7.75 -9.83
C ILE A 166 -8.17 -7.03 -8.50
N THR A 167 -7.59 -7.69 -7.51
CA THR A 167 -7.35 -7.09 -6.19
C THR A 167 -6.31 -5.98 -6.24
N PHE A 168 -5.18 -6.17 -6.95
CA PHE A 168 -4.19 -5.10 -7.12
C PHE A 168 -4.75 -3.93 -7.94
N LEU A 169 -5.53 -4.20 -8.99
CA LEU A 169 -6.21 -3.15 -9.78
C LEU A 169 -7.18 -2.35 -8.91
N THR A 170 -8.00 -3.03 -8.11
CA THR A 170 -8.93 -2.38 -7.18
C THR A 170 -8.19 -1.53 -6.16
N ALA A 171 -7.10 -2.04 -5.59
CA ALA A 171 -6.28 -1.28 -4.64
C ALA A 171 -5.66 -0.04 -5.31
N ALA A 172 -5.15 -0.16 -6.53
CA ALA A 172 -4.59 0.96 -7.29
C ALA A 172 -5.64 2.02 -7.61
N LEU A 173 -6.85 1.62 -8.02
CA LEU A 173 -7.97 2.54 -8.26
C LEU A 173 -8.38 3.28 -6.99
N LEU A 174 -8.47 2.59 -5.85
CA LEU A 174 -8.74 3.23 -4.56
C LEU A 174 -7.65 4.25 -4.19
N MET A 175 -6.39 3.98 -4.53
CA MET A 175 -5.31 4.94 -4.31
C MET A 175 -5.44 6.16 -5.22
N LEU A 176 -5.86 6.00 -6.49
CA LEU A 176 -6.12 7.13 -7.38
C LEU A 176 -7.28 8.00 -6.88
N VAL A 177 -8.35 7.40 -6.37
CA VAL A 177 -9.44 8.13 -5.71
C VAL A 177 -8.93 8.89 -4.49
N ALA A 178 -8.09 8.28 -3.66
CA ALA A 178 -7.47 8.95 -2.52
C ALA A 178 -6.55 10.11 -2.97
N ALA A 179 -5.81 9.96 -4.07
CA ALA A 179 -5.00 11.02 -4.66
C ALA A 179 -5.87 12.19 -5.11
N ALA A 180 -6.99 11.92 -5.80
CA ALA A 180 -7.95 12.94 -6.22
C ALA A 180 -8.53 13.68 -5.02
N MET A 181 -8.95 12.98 -3.98
CA MET A 181 -9.42 13.61 -2.73
C MET A 181 -8.34 14.46 -2.07
N THR A 182 -7.09 13.98 -2.01
CA THR A 182 -5.96 14.72 -1.43
C THR A 182 -5.66 15.99 -2.24
N SER A 183 -5.82 15.96 -3.56
CA SER A 183 -5.61 17.12 -4.43
C SER A 183 -6.58 18.27 -4.14
N LEU A 184 -7.83 17.95 -3.74
CA LEU A 184 -8.86 18.90 -3.40
C LEU A 184 -8.63 19.59 -2.04
N LEU A 185 -7.79 19.04 -1.17
CA LEU A 185 -7.46 19.66 0.11
C LEU A 185 -6.65 20.95 -0.11
N LYS A 186 -6.97 22.01 0.62
CA LYS A 186 -6.17 23.25 0.59
C LYS A 186 -4.81 23.03 1.25
N PRO A 187 -3.69 23.45 0.65
CA PRO A 187 -2.38 23.36 1.28
C PRO A 187 -2.36 24.24 2.54
N LYS A 188 -2.00 23.68 3.69
CA LYS A 188 -1.67 24.47 4.87
C LYS A 188 -0.26 25.06 4.71
N PRO A 189 -0.03 26.32 5.10
CA PRO A 189 1.30 26.90 5.11
C PRO A 189 2.20 26.08 6.05
N VAL A 190 3.41 25.77 5.59
CA VAL A 190 4.43 25.13 6.42
C VAL A 190 4.82 26.11 7.52
N ILE A 191 4.49 25.81 8.77
CA ILE A 191 4.92 26.60 9.91
C ILE A 191 6.39 26.25 10.16
N THR A 192 7.29 27.00 9.56
CA THR A 192 8.72 26.94 9.89
C THR A 192 8.88 27.44 11.32
N LYS A 193 8.92 26.55 12.30
CA LYS A 193 9.42 26.90 13.64
C LYS A 193 10.89 27.27 13.48
N LYS A 194 11.18 28.57 13.59
CA LYS A 194 12.55 29.08 13.80
C LYS A 194 13.07 28.60 15.12
#